data_6ebac8dc2b09bfa08a396662f8112e21
#
_entry.id   6ebac8dc2b09bfa08a396662f8112e21
#
_cell.length_a   1.000
_cell.length_b   1.000
_cell.length_c   1.000
_cell.angle_alpha   90.00
_cell.angle_beta   90.00
_cell.angle_gamma   90.00
#
_symmetry.space_group_name_H-M   'P 1'
#
loop_
_entity.id
_entity.type
_entity.pdbx_description
1 polymer ?
#
loop_
_entity_poly.entity_id
_entity_poly.type
_entity_poly.pdbx_seq_one_letter_code
_entity_poly.pdbx_strand_id
1 'polypeptide(L)'
;MNRPDPSLTAFDHRQVRRAFSRAAPGYDAASALQREVEARMLESLEFWPAKYGKRVPGCVLDLGSGPGRGAMAMRKRWPKARVIAIDLALPMLHEARRQATWNPLRRGIDRVCADAHALPLAPGSLDVLFSNLCLQWVEDLPAVLAGFRRALRPGGMLLVSTFGADTLHELRWSFSQADDAPHVSRFVQIAELGDALVHAGFRDPVLDRELSESHYPDLPGLMRELRTLGATNALRQRRATLTGKARFARAAEAYAAEFDTGNGLRATWETITAMAWAPEAGAPIREAGAEIATFPANRIPIRRR
;
A
#
# COMPACT_ATOMS: atom_id res chain seq x y z
N MET A 1 -18.27 -0.03 -19.43
CA MET A 1 -17.24 -0.55 -18.52
C MET A 1 -17.96 -1.13 -17.31
N ASN A 2 -17.97 -2.47 -17.16
CA ASN A 2 -18.59 -3.11 -15.99
C ASN A 2 -17.78 -2.73 -14.75
N ARG A 3 -18.37 -2.02 -13.79
CA ARG A 3 -17.75 -1.85 -12.47
C ARG A 3 -17.58 -3.25 -11.88
N PRO A 4 -16.37 -3.59 -11.41
CA PRO A 4 -16.17 -4.87 -10.73
C PRO A 4 -17.11 -4.97 -9.54
N ASP A 5 -17.63 -6.17 -9.30
CA ASP A 5 -18.49 -6.44 -8.14
C ASP A 5 -17.73 -6.06 -6.85
N PRO A 6 -18.19 -5.04 -6.10
CA PRO A 6 -17.50 -4.58 -4.90
C PRO A 6 -17.40 -5.66 -3.81
N SER A 7 -18.20 -6.72 -3.90
CA SER A 7 -18.13 -7.84 -2.96
C SER A 7 -16.84 -8.67 -3.11
N LEU A 8 -16.21 -8.68 -4.30
CA LEU A 8 -14.96 -9.42 -4.58
C LEU A 8 -13.71 -8.77 -3.96
N THR A 9 -13.81 -7.54 -3.48
CA THR A 9 -12.71 -6.79 -2.85
C THR A 9 -12.95 -6.52 -1.36
N ALA A 10 -14.10 -6.93 -0.82
CA ALA A 10 -14.44 -6.67 0.57
C ALA A 10 -13.63 -7.55 1.53
N PHE A 11 -12.86 -6.91 2.41
CA PHE A 11 -12.04 -7.58 3.41
C PHE A 11 -12.73 -7.67 4.79
N ASP A 12 -12.42 -8.72 5.52
CA ASP A 12 -12.65 -8.79 6.96
C ASP A 12 -11.46 -8.11 7.67
N HIS A 13 -11.61 -6.82 8.00
CA HIS A 13 -10.57 -6.03 8.66
C HIS A 13 -10.10 -6.64 9.99
N ARG A 14 -10.98 -7.37 10.70
CA ARG A 14 -10.58 -8.10 11.92
C ARG A 14 -9.63 -9.24 11.57
N GLN A 15 -9.89 -9.93 10.46
CA GLN A 15 -9.02 -11.01 9.97
C GLN A 15 -7.68 -10.46 9.50
N VAL A 16 -7.67 -9.36 8.72
CA VAL A 16 -6.43 -8.68 8.30
C VAL A 16 -5.60 -8.32 9.53
N ARG A 17 -6.18 -7.60 10.49
CA ARG A 17 -5.49 -7.22 11.72
C ARG A 17 -4.96 -8.42 12.51
N ARG A 18 -5.75 -9.51 12.64
CA ARG A 18 -5.31 -10.73 13.33
C ARG A 18 -4.16 -11.43 12.61
N ALA A 19 -4.19 -11.48 11.28
CA ALA A 19 -3.15 -12.11 10.48
C ALA A 19 -1.81 -11.39 10.66
N PHE A 20 -1.78 -10.06 10.48
CA PHE A 20 -0.58 -9.26 10.69
C PHE A 20 -0.12 -9.23 12.15
N SER A 21 -1.07 -9.25 13.11
CA SER A 21 -0.70 -9.34 14.53
C SER A 21 0.05 -10.63 14.87
N ARG A 22 -0.34 -11.75 14.25
CA ARG A 22 0.36 -13.04 14.44
C ARG A 22 1.70 -13.08 13.70
N ALA A 23 1.78 -12.45 12.54
CA ALA A 23 2.98 -12.39 11.71
C ALA A 23 4.07 -11.50 12.31
N ALA A 24 3.73 -10.52 13.13
CA ALA A 24 4.64 -9.49 13.60
C ALA A 24 5.99 -9.99 14.11
N PRO A 25 6.11 -11.05 14.94
CA PRO A 25 7.40 -11.51 15.45
C PRO A 25 8.37 -12.05 14.38
N GLY A 26 7.84 -12.59 13.27
CA GLY A 26 8.64 -13.18 12.20
C GLY A 26 8.62 -12.39 10.88
N TYR A 27 7.87 -11.29 10.84
CA TYR A 27 7.59 -10.56 9.62
C TYR A 27 8.86 -10.06 8.92
N ASP A 28 9.77 -9.45 9.67
CA ASP A 28 10.98 -8.85 9.11
C ASP A 28 11.90 -9.89 8.45
N ALA A 29 11.98 -11.09 9.00
CA ALA A 29 12.76 -12.17 8.41
C ALA A 29 12.16 -12.70 7.09
N ALA A 30 10.82 -12.73 6.98
CA ALA A 30 10.12 -13.24 5.81
C ALA A 30 9.90 -12.19 4.72
N SER A 31 10.05 -10.90 4.99
CA SER A 31 9.65 -9.79 4.12
C SER A 31 10.73 -9.38 3.11
N ALA A 32 11.37 -10.33 2.40
CA ALA A 32 12.44 -10.03 1.45
C ALA A 32 11.96 -9.11 0.31
N LEU A 33 10.87 -9.46 -0.35
CA LEU A 33 10.26 -8.66 -1.42
C LEU A 33 9.85 -7.26 -0.92
N GLN A 34 9.21 -7.19 0.25
CA GLN A 34 8.77 -5.91 0.83
C GLN A 34 9.96 -4.99 1.12
N ARG A 35 11.09 -5.54 1.56
CA ARG A 35 12.33 -4.78 1.79
C ARG A 35 12.94 -4.27 0.49
N GLU A 36 12.91 -5.07 -0.56
CA GLU A 36 13.43 -4.67 -1.87
C GLU A 36 12.61 -3.53 -2.46
N VAL A 37 11.29 -3.65 -2.46
CA VAL A 37 10.39 -2.57 -2.91
C VAL A 37 10.58 -1.32 -2.06
N GLU A 38 10.65 -1.47 -0.73
CA GLU A 38 10.88 -0.35 0.18
C GLU A 38 12.20 0.39 -0.11
N ALA A 39 13.29 -0.35 -0.35
CA ALA A 39 14.59 0.24 -0.63
C ALA A 39 14.54 1.14 -1.89
N ARG A 40 13.92 0.66 -2.97
CA ARG A 40 13.72 1.45 -4.20
C ARG A 40 12.81 2.67 -3.98
N MET A 41 11.73 2.49 -3.23
CA MET A 41 10.86 3.63 -2.89
C MET A 41 11.59 4.69 -2.07
N LEU A 42 12.47 4.29 -1.14
CA LEU A 42 13.25 5.23 -0.33
C LEU A 42 14.23 6.05 -1.17
N GLU A 43 14.71 5.53 -2.30
CA GLU A 43 15.49 6.29 -3.29
C GLU A 43 14.65 7.40 -3.92
N SER A 44 13.38 7.15 -4.20
CA SER A 44 12.45 8.16 -4.75
C SER A 44 12.21 9.35 -3.82
N LEU A 45 12.58 9.26 -2.54
CA LEU A 45 12.57 10.41 -1.64
C LEU A 45 13.56 11.52 -2.06
N GLU A 46 14.48 11.26 -3.00
CA GLU A 46 15.35 12.25 -3.62
C GLU A 46 14.58 13.29 -4.45
N PHE A 47 13.36 12.97 -4.89
CA PHE A 47 12.51 13.95 -5.56
C PHE A 47 12.05 15.09 -4.64
N TRP A 48 12.07 14.90 -3.31
CA TRP A 48 11.78 15.98 -2.38
C TRP A 48 12.81 17.11 -2.45
N PRO A 49 14.13 16.89 -2.26
CA PRO A 49 15.12 17.95 -2.43
C PRO A 49 15.24 18.44 -3.88
N ALA A 50 14.93 17.61 -4.87
CA ALA A 50 14.89 18.06 -6.27
C ALA A 50 13.83 19.15 -6.47
N LYS A 51 12.66 19.02 -5.82
CA LYS A 51 11.58 20.02 -5.89
C LYS A 51 11.80 21.21 -4.94
N TYR A 52 12.28 20.98 -3.73
CA TYR A 52 12.30 21.98 -2.66
C TYR A 52 13.69 22.40 -2.21
N GLY A 53 14.75 21.91 -2.86
CA GLY A 53 16.13 22.21 -2.52
C GLY A 53 16.48 21.77 -1.09
N LYS A 54 17.02 22.68 -0.29
CA LYS A 54 17.44 22.39 1.09
C LYS A 54 16.29 22.32 2.10
N ARG A 55 15.05 22.52 1.69
CA ARG A 55 13.89 22.44 2.60
C ARG A 55 13.70 21.02 3.09
N VAL A 56 13.74 20.83 4.40
CA VAL A 56 13.50 19.54 5.05
C VAL A 56 12.01 19.41 5.34
N PRO A 57 11.37 18.24 5.11
CA PRO A 57 9.99 18.04 5.53
C PRO A 57 9.86 18.16 7.05
N GLY A 58 8.80 18.82 7.51
CA GLY A 58 8.53 18.98 8.95
C GLY A 58 7.87 17.75 9.56
N CYS A 59 6.98 17.09 8.79
CA CYS A 59 6.22 15.91 9.24
C CYS A 59 6.10 14.88 8.12
N VAL A 60 6.49 13.65 8.39
CA VAL A 60 6.44 12.53 7.46
C VAL A 60 5.72 11.34 8.08
N LEU A 61 4.94 10.63 7.28
CA LEU A 61 4.18 9.46 7.67
C LEU A 61 4.69 8.22 6.96
N ASP A 62 4.85 7.13 7.70
CA ASP A 62 4.96 5.75 7.22
C ASP A 62 3.65 5.03 7.53
N LEU A 63 2.84 4.75 6.51
CA LEU A 63 1.53 4.10 6.62
C LEU A 63 1.61 2.61 6.26
N GLY A 64 1.04 1.76 7.10
CA GLY A 64 1.28 0.32 7.03
C GLY A 64 2.73 0.00 7.38
N SER A 65 3.26 0.70 8.38
CA SER A 65 4.70 0.74 8.68
C SER A 65 5.30 -0.62 9.08
N GLY A 66 4.46 -1.61 9.41
CA GLY A 66 4.92 -2.89 9.90
C GLY A 66 5.91 -2.73 11.07
N PRO A 67 7.08 -3.41 11.04
CA PRO A 67 8.12 -3.27 12.06
C PRO A 67 8.91 -1.95 11.97
N GLY A 68 8.47 -0.97 11.13
CA GLY A 68 8.95 0.41 11.16
C GLY A 68 10.25 0.69 10.40
N ARG A 69 10.62 -0.13 9.42
CA ARG A 69 11.87 0.06 8.63
C ARG A 69 11.85 1.37 7.84
N GLY A 70 10.75 1.64 7.11
CA GLY A 70 10.56 2.89 6.36
C GLY A 70 10.62 4.11 7.28
N ALA A 71 9.91 4.07 8.41
CA ALA A 71 9.93 5.13 9.41
C ALA A 71 11.35 5.38 9.96
N MET A 72 12.14 4.32 10.22
CA MET A 72 13.53 4.44 10.65
C MET A 72 14.43 5.04 9.57
N ALA A 73 14.25 4.63 8.32
CA ALA A 73 14.99 5.17 7.18
C ALA A 73 14.70 6.67 6.98
N MET A 74 13.42 7.07 7.01
CA MET A 74 13.03 8.48 6.93
C MET A 74 13.52 9.29 8.13
N ARG A 75 13.54 8.70 9.32
CA ARG A 75 14.12 9.31 10.52
C ARG A 75 15.62 9.56 10.39
N LYS A 76 16.35 8.61 9.79
CA LYS A 76 17.78 8.75 9.50
C LYS A 76 18.03 9.84 8.46
N ARG A 77 17.20 9.87 7.40
CA ARG A 77 17.29 10.82 6.31
C ARG A 77 16.98 12.25 6.76
N TRP A 78 15.92 12.43 7.56
CA TRP A 78 15.44 13.73 8.04
C TRP A 78 15.41 13.80 9.58
N PRO A 79 16.56 13.99 10.23
CA PRO A 79 16.66 13.94 11.69
C PRO A 79 15.81 14.98 12.44
N LYS A 80 15.44 16.08 11.77
CA LYS A 80 14.60 17.15 12.34
C LYS A 80 13.11 16.97 12.08
N ALA A 81 12.73 16.07 11.15
CA ALA A 81 11.33 15.81 10.84
C ALA A 81 10.63 15.12 12.01
N ARG A 82 9.34 15.36 12.16
CA ARG A 82 8.45 14.51 12.93
C ARG A 82 8.13 13.28 12.08
N VAL A 83 8.49 12.09 12.55
CA VAL A 83 8.19 10.83 11.86
C VAL A 83 7.08 10.13 12.60
N ILE A 84 6.01 9.80 11.89
CA ILE A 84 4.85 9.07 12.40
C ILE A 84 4.81 7.71 11.69
N ALA A 85 4.69 6.63 12.44
CA ALA A 85 4.46 5.27 11.95
C ALA A 85 3.03 4.86 12.29
N ILE A 86 2.24 4.52 11.28
CA ILE A 86 0.86 4.05 11.46
C ILE A 86 0.76 2.61 10.96
N ASP A 87 0.16 1.74 11.76
CA ASP A 87 -0.18 0.38 11.37
C ASP A 87 -1.50 -0.07 12.02
N LEU A 88 -2.24 -0.93 11.32
CA LEU A 88 -3.48 -1.52 11.83
C LEU A 88 -3.24 -2.54 12.95
N ALA A 89 -2.08 -3.22 12.92
CA ALA A 89 -1.69 -4.26 13.85
C ALA A 89 -0.76 -3.72 14.94
N LEU A 90 -1.27 -3.51 16.14
CA LEU A 90 -0.49 -3.01 17.28
C LEU A 90 0.81 -3.81 17.55
N PRO A 91 0.85 -5.17 17.42
CA PRO A 91 2.10 -5.91 17.57
C PRO A 91 3.20 -5.49 16.59
N MET A 92 2.87 -5.06 15.36
CA MET A 92 3.86 -4.50 14.40
C MET A 92 4.54 -3.26 14.99
N LEU A 93 3.77 -2.35 15.57
CA LEU A 93 4.31 -1.15 16.21
C LEU A 93 5.14 -1.45 17.46
N HIS A 94 4.87 -2.56 18.15
CA HIS A 94 5.72 -3.04 19.24
C HIS A 94 7.07 -3.54 18.71
N GLU A 95 7.10 -4.29 17.59
CA GLU A 95 8.36 -4.66 16.94
C GLU A 95 9.13 -3.42 16.46
N ALA A 96 8.45 -2.45 15.87
CA ALA A 96 9.06 -1.16 15.50
C ALA A 96 9.67 -0.42 16.70
N ARG A 97 9.10 -0.57 17.89
CA ARG A 97 9.68 -0.03 19.12
C ARG A 97 10.94 -0.78 19.57
N ARG A 98 10.95 -2.11 19.45
CA ARG A 98 12.09 -2.95 19.83
C ARG A 98 13.31 -2.71 18.93
N GLN A 99 13.08 -2.48 17.64
CA GLN A 99 14.14 -2.22 16.66
C GLN A 99 14.68 -0.78 16.74
N ALA A 100 13.92 0.15 17.32
CA ALA A 100 14.35 1.54 17.46
C ALA A 100 15.48 1.65 18.49
N THR A 101 16.66 2.09 18.06
CA THR A 101 17.75 2.44 18.98
C THR A 101 17.35 3.63 19.85
N TRP A 102 17.39 3.46 21.16
CA TRP A 102 17.11 4.54 22.08
C TRP A 102 18.24 5.59 22.04
N ASN A 103 17.88 6.83 21.73
CA ASN A 103 18.79 7.97 21.80
C ASN A 103 18.05 9.15 22.44
N PRO A 104 18.40 9.54 23.67
CA PRO A 104 17.70 10.60 24.39
C PRO A 104 17.81 11.97 23.76
N LEU A 105 18.82 12.19 22.89
CA LEU A 105 19.06 13.46 22.19
C LEU A 105 18.28 13.57 20.87
N ARG A 106 17.59 12.51 20.44
CA ARG A 106 16.84 12.51 19.19
C ARG A 106 15.35 12.29 19.46
N ARG A 107 14.51 13.04 18.74
CA ARG A 107 13.07 12.83 18.76
C ARG A 107 12.75 11.40 18.29
N GLY A 108 11.94 10.66 19.05
CA GLY A 108 11.49 9.32 18.68
C GLY A 108 10.59 9.30 17.46
N ILE A 109 10.20 8.09 17.03
CA ILE A 109 9.15 7.88 16.04
C ILE A 109 7.83 7.79 16.79
N ASP A 110 6.86 8.62 16.42
CA ASP A 110 5.49 8.56 16.94
C ASP A 110 4.79 7.32 16.35
N ARG A 111 4.20 6.46 17.17
CA ARG A 111 3.55 5.22 16.73
C ARG A 111 2.06 5.30 17.04
N VAL A 112 1.23 5.08 16.01
CA VAL A 112 -0.22 5.20 16.10
C VAL A 112 -0.86 3.94 15.51
N CYS A 113 -1.67 3.25 16.30
CA CYS A 113 -2.46 2.12 15.80
C CYS A 113 -3.75 2.69 15.21
N ALA A 114 -3.87 2.66 13.88
CA ALA A 114 -5.03 3.19 13.16
C ALA A 114 -5.25 2.49 11.82
N ASP A 115 -6.45 2.66 11.27
CA ASP A 115 -6.85 2.18 9.96
C ASP A 115 -6.57 3.24 8.89
N ALA A 116 -6.08 2.81 7.72
CA ALA A 116 -5.85 3.68 6.56
C ALA A 116 -7.12 4.38 6.07
N HIS A 117 -8.29 3.76 6.27
CA HIS A 117 -9.59 4.33 5.91
C HIS A 117 -10.00 5.53 6.79
N ALA A 118 -9.42 5.65 7.99
CA ALA A 118 -9.76 6.69 8.96
C ALA A 118 -8.51 7.23 9.66
N LEU A 119 -7.63 7.88 8.90
CA LEU A 119 -6.39 8.43 9.43
C LEU A 119 -6.68 9.52 10.47
N PRO A 120 -6.16 9.39 11.71
CA PRO A 120 -6.36 10.37 12.78
C PRO A 120 -5.38 11.56 12.63
N LEU A 121 -5.41 12.18 11.46
CA LEU A 121 -4.51 13.28 11.09
C LEU A 121 -5.30 14.52 10.69
N ALA A 122 -4.84 15.67 11.14
CA ALA A 122 -5.42 16.95 10.75
C ALA A 122 -5.18 17.21 9.25
N PRO A 123 -6.09 17.92 8.56
CA PRO A 123 -5.87 18.36 7.19
C PRO A 123 -4.57 19.16 7.06
N GLY A 124 -3.82 18.94 5.97
CA GLY A 124 -2.61 19.68 5.66
C GLY A 124 -1.50 19.55 6.72
N SER A 125 -1.43 18.42 7.44
CA SER A 125 -0.45 18.23 8.51
C SER A 125 0.82 17.49 8.08
N LEU A 126 0.83 16.86 6.90
CA LEU A 126 1.95 16.07 6.40
C LEU A 126 2.66 16.75 5.23
N ASP A 127 3.98 16.66 5.20
CA ASP A 127 4.79 17.01 4.03
C ASP A 127 5.00 15.78 3.11
N VAL A 128 5.19 14.58 3.70
CA VAL A 128 5.39 13.33 2.96
C VAL A 128 4.50 12.25 3.55
N LEU A 129 3.80 11.53 2.70
CA LEU A 129 3.12 10.27 3.01
C LEU A 129 3.78 9.15 2.22
N PHE A 130 4.37 8.22 2.94
CA PHE A 130 5.01 7.02 2.43
C PHE A 130 4.18 5.80 2.84
N SER A 131 3.98 4.84 1.91
CA SER A 131 3.25 3.60 2.21
C SER A 131 3.75 2.47 1.32
N ASN A 132 4.45 1.50 1.89
CA ASN A 132 4.99 0.36 1.15
C ASN A 132 4.08 -0.86 1.29
N LEU A 133 3.58 -1.38 0.16
CA LEU A 133 2.78 -2.62 0.07
C LEU A 133 1.68 -2.71 1.14
N CYS A 134 0.90 -1.64 1.29
CA CYS A 134 -0.24 -1.56 2.21
C CYS A 134 -1.58 -1.47 1.47
N LEU A 135 -1.62 -0.77 0.31
CA LEU A 135 -2.86 -0.42 -0.37
C LEU A 135 -3.65 -1.63 -0.90
N GLN A 136 -3.03 -2.78 -1.11
CA GLN A 136 -3.73 -4.01 -1.49
C GLN A 136 -4.74 -4.53 -0.45
N TRP A 137 -4.71 -3.97 0.77
CA TRP A 137 -5.64 -4.29 1.86
C TRP A 137 -6.76 -3.26 2.02
N VAL A 138 -6.83 -2.31 1.10
CA VAL A 138 -7.81 -1.22 1.09
C VAL A 138 -8.98 -1.58 0.18
N GLU A 139 -10.22 -1.47 0.69
CA GLU A 139 -11.44 -1.76 -0.06
C GLU A 139 -11.85 -0.59 -0.97
N ASP A 140 -11.87 0.62 -0.41
CA ASP A 140 -12.25 1.85 -1.10
C ASP A 140 -11.00 2.72 -1.35
N LEU A 141 -10.26 2.36 -2.39
CA LEU A 141 -9.04 3.07 -2.78
C LEU A 141 -9.29 4.57 -3.04
N PRO A 142 -10.36 4.99 -3.77
CA PRO A 142 -10.66 6.40 -3.95
C PRO A 142 -10.86 7.16 -2.64
N ALA A 143 -11.64 6.62 -1.69
CA ALA A 143 -11.85 7.28 -0.40
C ALA A 143 -10.57 7.39 0.43
N VAL A 144 -9.72 6.36 0.42
CA VAL A 144 -8.44 6.36 1.12
C VAL A 144 -7.48 7.38 0.49
N LEU A 145 -7.37 7.44 -0.83
CA LEU A 145 -6.54 8.42 -1.51
C LEU A 145 -7.03 9.87 -1.28
N ALA A 146 -8.35 10.09 -1.22
CA ALA A 146 -8.91 11.39 -0.80
C ALA A 146 -8.51 11.73 0.64
N GLY A 147 -8.50 10.76 1.56
CA GLY A 147 -7.98 10.91 2.91
C GLY A 147 -6.50 11.28 2.96
N PHE A 148 -5.67 10.67 2.14
CA PHE A 148 -4.26 10.99 1.99
C PHE A 148 -4.07 12.42 1.46
N ARG A 149 -4.83 12.75 0.41
CA ARG A 149 -4.82 14.11 -0.17
C ARG A 149 -5.20 15.17 0.87
N ARG A 150 -6.20 14.90 1.70
CA ARG A 150 -6.61 15.79 2.79
C ARG A 150 -5.50 15.98 3.83
N ALA A 151 -4.79 14.90 4.20
CA ALA A 151 -3.73 14.95 5.21
C ALA A 151 -2.46 15.66 4.72
N LEU A 152 -2.17 15.60 3.43
CA LEU A 152 -1.01 16.25 2.83
C LEU A 152 -1.21 17.77 2.71
N ARG A 153 -0.16 18.52 3.02
CA ARG A 153 -0.08 19.97 2.76
C ARG A 153 -0.12 20.24 1.26
N PRO A 154 -0.46 21.48 0.86
CA PRO A 154 -0.17 21.93 -0.50
C PRO A 154 1.29 21.66 -0.85
N GLY A 155 1.52 21.06 -2.03
CA GLY A 155 2.84 20.63 -2.47
C GLY A 155 3.40 19.37 -1.76
N GLY A 156 2.67 18.75 -0.85
CA GLY A 156 3.12 17.54 -0.15
C GLY A 156 3.29 16.33 -1.09
N MET A 157 4.22 15.45 -0.78
CA MET A 157 4.58 14.28 -1.58
C MET A 157 3.82 13.04 -1.11
N LEU A 158 3.21 12.32 -2.04
CA LEU A 158 2.72 10.96 -1.88
C LEU A 158 3.69 9.99 -2.54
N LEU A 159 4.07 8.94 -1.84
CA LEU A 159 4.86 7.84 -2.38
C LEU A 159 4.29 6.53 -1.84
N VAL A 160 3.72 5.72 -2.71
CA VAL A 160 3.01 4.49 -2.34
C VAL A 160 3.40 3.33 -3.23
N SER A 161 3.31 2.11 -2.70
CA SER A 161 3.35 0.89 -3.51
C SER A 161 2.19 -0.05 -3.15
N THR A 162 1.85 -0.88 -4.12
CA THR A 162 0.83 -1.91 -3.98
C THR A 162 1.15 -3.09 -4.88
N PHE A 163 0.47 -4.20 -4.67
CA PHE A 163 0.49 -5.29 -5.64
C PHE A 163 -0.45 -5.00 -6.80
N GLY A 164 -0.03 -5.40 -8.01
CA GLY A 164 -0.78 -5.31 -9.24
C GLY A 164 -1.52 -6.60 -9.60
N ALA A 165 -2.33 -6.52 -10.66
CA ALA A 165 -3.30 -7.54 -11.05
C ALA A 165 -2.69 -8.91 -11.37
N ASP A 166 -1.43 -8.94 -11.83
CA ASP A 166 -0.73 -10.19 -12.19
C ASP A 166 -0.16 -10.92 -10.96
N THR A 167 -0.21 -10.30 -9.77
CA THR A 167 0.29 -10.94 -8.53
C THR A 167 -0.47 -12.22 -8.23
N LEU A 168 0.31 -13.32 -8.03
CA LEU A 168 -0.21 -14.65 -7.67
C LEU A 168 -1.30 -15.16 -8.62
N HIS A 169 -1.24 -14.81 -9.91
CA HIS A 169 -2.21 -15.28 -10.89
C HIS A 169 -2.18 -16.80 -11.01
N GLU A 170 -1.01 -17.43 -10.83
CA GLU A 170 -0.83 -18.88 -10.81
C GLU A 170 -1.61 -19.52 -9.66
N LEU A 171 -1.49 -18.94 -8.46
CA LEU A 171 -2.22 -19.41 -7.27
C LEU A 171 -3.73 -19.26 -7.45
N ARG A 172 -4.17 -18.12 -7.99
CA ARG A 172 -5.57 -17.82 -8.26
C ARG A 172 -6.14 -18.84 -9.25
N TRP A 173 -5.45 -19.06 -10.36
CA TRP A 173 -5.85 -20.01 -11.40
C TRP A 173 -5.91 -21.44 -10.83
N SER A 174 -4.89 -21.89 -10.11
CA SER A 174 -4.82 -23.25 -9.59
C SER A 174 -5.95 -23.55 -8.60
N PHE A 175 -6.31 -22.60 -7.73
CA PHE A 175 -7.45 -22.80 -6.84
C PHE A 175 -8.78 -22.75 -7.56
N SER A 176 -8.93 -22.01 -8.67
CA SER A 176 -10.14 -22.05 -9.49
C SER A 176 -10.40 -23.41 -10.14
N GLN A 177 -9.35 -24.25 -10.29
CA GLN A 177 -9.51 -25.64 -10.72
C GLN A 177 -10.00 -26.57 -9.58
N ALA A 178 -9.94 -26.09 -8.35
CA ALA A 178 -10.30 -26.90 -7.18
C ALA A 178 -11.68 -26.58 -6.60
N ASP A 179 -12.08 -25.30 -6.60
CA ASP A 179 -13.42 -24.84 -6.17
C ASP A 179 -13.71 -23.41 -6.65
N ASP A 180 -14.97 -22.95 -6.46
CA ASP A 180 -15.45 -21.63 -6.88
C ASP A 180 -15.22 -20.53 -5.83
N ALA A 181 -14.66 -20.85 -4.66
CA ALA A 181 -14.42 -19.86 -3.61
C ALA A 181 -13.19 -19.00 -3.96
N PRO A 182 -13.20 -17.68 -3.67
CA PRO A 182 -12.06 -16.84 -3.90
C PRO A 182 -10.94 -17.15 -2.89
N HIS A 183 -9.77 -17.55 -3.38
CA HIS A 183 -8.59 -17.84 -2.58
C HIS A 183 -7.54 -16.74 -2.59
N VAL A 184 -7.48 -15.94 -3.65
CA VAL A 184 -6.58 -14.81 -3.84
C VAL A 184 -7.40 -13.57 -4.12
N SER A 185 -7.06 -12.45 -3.47
CA SER A 185 -7.71 -11.16 -3.68
C SER A 185 -7.49 -10.67 -5.11
N ARG A 186 -8.41 -9.85 -5.61
CA ARG A 186 -8.16 -9.04 -6.79
C ARG A 186 -7.25 -7.89 -6.38
N PHE A 187 -6.19 -7.69 -7.14
CA PHE A 187 -5.31 -6.53 -7.00
C PHE A 187 -5.65 -5.46 -8.05
N VAL A 188 -5.24 -4.23 -7.78
CA VAL A 188 -5.50 -3.07 -8.64
C VAL A 188 -4.68 -3.16 -9.94
N GLN A 189 -5.22 -2.66 -11.04
CA GLN A 189 -4.43 -2.41 -12.26
C GLN A 189 -3.72 -1.07 -12.18
N ILE A 190 -2.57 -0.93 -12.85
CA ILE A 190 -1.80 0.33 -12.86
C ILE A 190 -2.63 1.51 -13.35
N ALA A 191 -3.47 1.32 -14.37
CA ALA A 191 -4.36 2.36 -14.88
C ALA A 191 -5.43 2.76 -13.86
N GLU A 192 -6.02 1.78 -13.15
CA GLU A 192 -7.00 2.03 -12.07
C GLU A 192 -6.39 2.87 -10.93
N LEU A 193 -5.13 2.58 -10.55
CA LEU A 193 -4.42 3.36 -9.53
C LEU A 193 -4.13 4.78 -10.02
N GLY A 194 -3.68 4.93 -11.27
CA GLY A 194 -3.42 6.23 -11.88
C GLY A 194 -4.67 7.11 -11.94
N ASP A 195 -5.78 6.55 -12.42
CA ASP A 195 -7.07 7.23 -12.46
C ASP A 195 -7.54 7.63 -11.06
N ALA A 196 -7.41 6.74 -10.07
CA ALA A 196 -7.79 7.02 -8.69
C ALA A 196 -6.97 8.16 -8.08
N LEU A 197 -5.67 8.25 -8.37
CA LEU A 197 -4.81 9.36 -7.94
C LEU A 197 -5.26 10.70 -8.56
N VAL A 198 -5.54 10.72 -9.85
CA VAL A 198 -6.03 11.92 -10.55
C VAL A 198 -7.38 12.36 -9.99
N HIS A 199 -8.33 11.41 -9.80
CA HIS A 199 -9.64 11.69 -9.23
C HIS A 199 -9.57 12.20 -7.77
N ALA A 200 -8.62 11.70 -6.98
CA ALA A 200 -8.36 12.20 -5.62
C ALA A 200 -7.72 13.61 -5.60
N GLY A 201 -7.41 14.17 -6.78
CA GLY A 201 -6.87 15.52 -6.93
C GLY A 201 -5.36 15.63 -6.78
N PHE A 202 -4.63 14.52 -6.88
CA PHE A 202 -3.17 14.55 -6.96
C PHE A 202 -2.69 15.09 -8.32
N ARG A 203 -1.48 15.62 -8.34
CA ARG A 203 -0.81 16.17 -9.51
C ARG A 203 0.40 15.33 -9.88
N ASP A 204 0.70 15.33 -11.16
CA ASP A 204 1.90 14.72 -11.75
C ASP A 204 2.12 13.27 -11.26
N PRO A 205 1.11 12.40 -11.32
CA PRO A 205 1.28 11.02 -10.92
C PRO A 205 2.26 10.32 -11.85
N VAL A 206 3.32 9.76 -11.28
CA VAL A 206 4.29 8.91 -11.96
C VAL A 206 4.13 7.51 -11.39
N LEU A 207 3.84 6.54 -12.24
CA LEU A 207 3.64 5.16 -11.85
C LEU A 207 4.69 4.29 -12.56
N ASP A 208 5.21 3.34 -11.82
CA ASP A 208 6.10 2.31 -12.33
C ASP A 208 5.56 0.92 -12.00
N ARG A 209 5.81 -0.02 -12.89
CA ARG A 209 5.35 -1.41 -12.79
C ARG A 209 6.51 -2.35 -12.96
N GLU A 210 6.67 -3.25 -12.02
CA GLU A 210 7.71 -4.26 -12.07
C GLU A 210 7.13 -5.65 -11.83
N LEU A 211 7.60 -6.61 -12.61
CA LEU A 211 7.31 -8.03 -12.45
C LEU A 211 8.55 -8.73 -11.88
N SER A 212 8.35 -9.48 -10.82
CA SER A 212 9.36 -10.37 -10.26
C SER A 212 8.77 -11.76 -10.05
N GLU A 213 9.63 -12.77 -10.03
CA GLU A 213 9.24 -14.16 -9.86
C GLU A 213 9.95 -14.78 -8.65
N SER A 214 9.22 -15.58 -7.91
CA SER A 214 9.77 -16.45 -6.87
C SER A 214 9.47 -17.91 -7.22
N HIS A 215 10.36 -18.80 -6.81
CA HIS A 215 10.19 -20.24 -7.07
C HIS A 215 10.09 -20.99 -5.74
N TYR A 216 9.12 -21.85 -5.63
CA TYR A 216 8.83 -22.64 -4.43
C TYR A 216 8.91 -24.12 -4.72
N PRO A 217 9.42 -24.95 -3.79
CA PRO A 217 9.50 -26.39 -4.01
C PRO A 217 8.12 -27.04 -4.14
N ASP A 218 7.10 -26.44 -3.50
CA ASP A 218 5.73 -26.95 -3.52
C ASP A 218 4.73 -25.85 -3.11
N LEU A 219 3.43 -26.09 -3.34
CA LEU A 219 2.35 -25.17 -2.92
C LEU A 219 2.32 -24.95 -1.39
N PRO A 220 2.53 -25.96 -0.52
CA PRO A 220 2.69 -25.73 0.91
C PRO A 220 3.80 -24.73 1.28
N GLY A 221 4.91 -24.71 0.53
CA GLY A 221 6.01 -23.75 0.71
C GLY A 221 5.54 -22.31 0.51
N LEU A 222 4.93 -22.04 -0.63
CA LEU A 222 4.33 -20.72 -0.92
C LEU A 222 3.31 -20.33 0.16
N MET A 223 2.41 -21.24 0.53
CA MET A 223 1.38 -20.96 1.54
C MET A 223 1.95 -20.70 2.94
N ARG A 224 3.09 -21.32 3.29
CA ARG A 224 3.80 -21.04 4.55
C ARG A 224 4.38 -19.63 4.57
N GLU A 225 5.03 -19.21 3.48
CA GLU A 225 5.58 -17.87 3.36
C GLU A 225 4.49 -16.81 3.45
N LEU A 226 3.41 -16.94 2.65
CA LEU A 226 2.26 -16.03 2.73
C LEU A 226 1.69 -15.94 4.15
N ARG A 227 1.60 -17.06 4.85
CA ARG A 227 1.11 -17.07 6.24
C ARG A 227 2.09 -16.39 7.20
N THR A 228 3.39 -16.58 7.03
CA THR A 228 4.43 -15.93 7.84
C THR A 228 4.42 -14.42 7.66
N LEU A 229 4.12 -13.95 6.45
CA LEU A 229 3.92 -12.53 6.13
C LEU A 229 2.56 -11.97 6.61
N GLY A 230 1.65 -12.82 7.10
CA GLY A 230 0.28 -12.39 7.40
C GLY A 230 -0.60 -12.18 6.17
N ALA A 231 -0.08 -12.47 4.97
CA ALA A 231 -0.80 -12.36 3.69
C ALA A 231 -1.75 -13.55 3.48
N THR A 232 -2.67 -13.73 4.41
CA THR A 232 -3.68 -14.79 4.35
C THR A 232 -4.98 -14.27 3.74
N ASN A 233 -5.76 -15.17 3.16
CA ASN A 233 -7.07 -14.82 2.60
C ASN A 233 -7.98 -14.19 3.67
N ALA A 234 -8.25 -12.91 3.53
CA ALA A 234 -9.10 -12.11 4.40
C ALA A 234 -10.39 -11.64 3.70
N LEU A 235 -10.69 -12.14 2.51
CA LEU A 235 -11.93 -11.81 1.79
C LEU A 235 -13.16 -12.20 2.62
N ARG A 236 -14.19 -11.38 2.62
CA ARG A 236 -15.46 -11.71 3.29
C ARG A 236 -16.15 -12.91 2.66
N GLN A 237 -16.00 -13.07 1.34
CA GLN A 237 -16.54 -14.19 0.59
C GLN A 237 -15.67 -15.47 0.65
N ARG A 238 -14.54 -15.43 1.38
CA ARG A 238 -13.73 -16.65 1.57
C ARG A 238 -14.57 -17.77 2.17
N ARG A 239 -14.20 -18.99 1.89
CA ARG A 239 -14.79 -20.13 2.57
C ARG A 239 -14.66 -19.99 4.09
N ALA A 240 -15.77 -20.12 4.81
CA ALA A 240 -15.78 -20.07 6.28
C ALA A 240 -15.25 -21.37 6.92
N THR A 241 -15.20 -22.46 6.14
CA THR A 241 -14.73 -23.78 6.59
C THR A 241 -13.30 -24.04 6.09
N LEU A 242 -12.61 -25.02 6.67
CA LEU A 242 -11.28 -25.44 6.21
C LEU A 242 -11.33 -25.90 4.76
N THR A 243 -10.30 -25.55 3.99
CA THR A 243 -10.05 -26.14 2.67
C THR A 243 -9.69 -27.60 2.88
N GLY A 244 -10.57 -28.51 2.48
CA GLY A 244 -10.34 -29.95 2.65
C GLY A 244 -9.11 -30.43 1.89
N LYS A 245 -8.47 -31.48 2.38
CA LYS A 245 -7.25 -32.07 1.78
C LYS A 245 -7.38 -32.32 0.28
N ALA A 246 -8.52 -32.87 -0.17
CA ALA A 246 -8.74 -33.20 -1.59
C ALA A 246 -8.76 -31.93 -2.49
N ARG A 247 -9.34 -30.80 -2.03
CA ARG A 247 -9.31 -29.54 -2.80
C ARG A 247 -7.90 -28.96 -2.87
N PHE A 248 -7.20 -28.99 -1.73
CA PHE A 248 -5.82 -28.53 -1.69
C PHE A 248 -4.91 -29.37 -2.59
N ALA A 249 -5.09 -30.70 -2.63
CA ALA A 249 -4.37 -31.57 -3.52
C ALA A 249 -4.64 -31.27 -5.00
N ARG A 250 -5.94 -31.09 -5.38
CA ARG A 250 -6.28 -30.68 -6.76
C ARG A 250 -5.64 -29.35 -7.15
N ALA A 251 -5.67 -28.35 -6.26
CA ALA A 251 -5.01 -27.07 -6.53
C ALA A 251 -3.48 -27.23 -6.69
N ALA A 252 -2.85 -28.07 -5.88
CA ALA A 252 -1.42 -28.33 -5.94
C ALA A 252 -1.05 -29.07 -7.24
N GLU A 253 -1.83 -30.06 -7.65
CA GLU A 253 -1.67 -30.80 -8.90
C GLU A 253 -1.81 -29.85 -10.11
N ALA A 254 -2.86 -29.03 -10.14
CA ALA A 254 -3.07 -28.04 -11.20
C ALA A 254 -1.92 -27.02 -11.25
N TYR A 255 -1.45 -26.54 -10.09
CA TYR A 255 -0.33 -25.62 -10.02
C TYR A 255 0.94 -26.23 -10.60
N ALA A 256 1.28 -27.45 -10.18
CA ALA A 256 2.47 -28.13 -10.67
C ALA A 256 2.38 -28.46 -12.17
N ALA A 257 1.21 -28.87 -12.66
CA ALA A 257 1.03 -29.19 -14.07
C ALA A 257 1.24 -27.99 -15.01
N GLU A 258 0.89 -26.78 -14.58
CA GLU A 258 0.90 -25.59 -15.45
C GLU A 258 2.09 -24.66 -15.19
N PHE A 259 2.55 -24.57 -13.93
CA PHE A 259 3.51 -23.52 -13.52
C PHE A 259 4.81 -24.06 -12.91
N ASP A 260 5.09 -25.36 -12.99
CA ASP A 260 6.40 -25.91 -12.63
C ASP A 260 7.41 -25.61 -13.75
N THR A 261 8.46 -24.90 -13.40
CA THR A 261 9.52 -24.50 -14.34
C THR A 261 10.72 -25.47 -14.36
N GLY A 262 10.63 -26.59 -13.65
CA GLY A 262 11.77 -27.47 -13.39
C GLY A 262 12.68 -27.02 -12.25
N ASN A 263 12.60 -25.75 -11.87
CA ASN A 263 13.27 -25.15 -10.70
C ASN A 263 12.29 -24.92 -9.53
N GLY A 264 11.09 -25.44 -9.63
CA GLY A 264 10.00 -25.28 -8.69
C GLY A 264 8.81 -24.49 -9.25
N LEU A 265 7.78 -24.39 -8.43
CA LEU A 265 6.54 -23.68 -8.76
C LEU A 265 6.80 -22.18 -8.81
N ARG A 266 6.55 -21.58 -9.97
CA ARG A 266 6.68 -20.13 -10.17
C ARG A 266 5.52 -19.40 -9.47
N ALA A 267 5.82 -18.31 -8.78
CA ALA A 267 4.85 -17.36 -8.28
C ALA A 267 5.24 -15.96 -8.75
N THR A 268 4.35 -15.29 -9.46
CA THR A 268 4.56 -13.95 -10.01
C THR A 268 4.12 -12.89 -9.00
N TRP A 269 4.93 -11.85 -8.89
CA TRP A 269 4.68 -10.66 -8.09
C TRP A 269 4.73 -9.44 -9.00
N GLU A 270 3.62 -8.77 -9.17
CA GLU A 270 3.56 -7.46 -9.80
C GLU A 270 3.55 -6.40 -8.72
N THR A 271 4.55 -5.53 -8.72
CA THR A 271 4.58 -4.36 -7.84
C THR A 271 4.32 -3.11 -8.65
N ILE A 272 3.41 -2.27 -8.15
CA ILE A 272 3.13 -0.95 -8.71
C ILE A 272 3.57 0.08 -7.69
N THR A 273 4.48 0.95 -8.08
CA THR A 273 4.92 2.10 -7.29
C THR A 273 4.34 3.37 -7.89
N ALA A 274 3.82 4.26 -7.06
CA ALA A 274 3.27 5.53 -7.51
C ALA A 274 3.81 6.67 -6.66
N MET A 275 4.25 7.73 -7.34
CA MET A 275 4.59 9.02 -6.76
C MET A 275 3.64 10.08 -7.30
N ALA A 276 3.16 10.96 -6.44
CA ALA A 276 2.31 12.08 -6.83
C ALA A 276 2.45 13.24 -5.86
N TRP A 277 1.94 14.40 -6.22
CA TRP A 277 2.01 15.60 -5.39
C TRP A 277 0.62 16.13 -5.06
N ALA A 278 0.44 16.59 -3.84
CA ALA A 278 -0.70 17.42 -3.52
C ALA A 278 -0.60 18.74 -4.28
N PRO A 279 -1.72 19.29 -4.84
CA PRO A 279 -1.69 20.58 -5.52
C PRO A 279 -1.07 21.66 -4.63
N GLU A 280 -0.36 22.60 -5.24
CA GLU A 280 0.12 23.81 -4.56
C GLU A 280 -1.05 24.68 -4.08
N ALA A 281 -0.79 25.55 -3.13
CA ALA A 281 -1.80 26.50 -2.65
C ALA A 281 -2.26 27.41 -3.82
N GLY A 282 -3.58 27.48 -4.02
CA GLY A 282 -4.17 28.26 -5.11
C GLY A 282 -4.15 27.59 -6.49
N ALA A 283 -3.64 26.35 -6.60
CA ALA A 283 -3.73 25.61 -7.84
C ALA A 283 -5.20 25.38 -8.25
N PRO A 284 -5.54 25.42 -9.54
CA PRO A 284 -6.89 25.14 -10.02
C PRO A 284 -7.39 23.79 -9.52
N ILE A 285 -8.67 23.73 -9.16
CA ILE A 285 -9.32 22.44 -8.86
C ILE A 285 -9.53 21.71 -10.19
N ARG A 286 -9.21 20.43 -10.21
CA ARG A 286 -9.57 19.55 -11.36
C ARG A 286 -10.78 18.71 -10.99
N GLU A 287 -11.79 18.74 -11.84
CA GLU A 287 -12.95 17.86 -11.76
C GLU A 287 -13.13 17.16 -13.11
N ALA A 288 -13.27 15.84 -13.09
CA ALA A 288 -13.39 15.00 -14.29
C ALA A 288 -12.31 15.26 -15.36
N GLY A 289 -11.08 15.60 -14.94
CA GLY A 289 -9.95 15.86 -15.85
C GLY A 289 -9.88 17.29 -16.38
N ALA A 290 -10.88 18.14 -16.14
CA ALA A 290 -10.88 19.56 -16.50
C ALA A 290 -10.46 20.44 -15.32
N GLU A 291 -9.69 21.51 -15.61
CA GLU A 291 -9.36 22.52 -14.58
C GLU A 291 -10.56 23.43 -14.37
N ILE A 292 -11.06 23.45 -13.13
CA ILE A 292 -12.09 24.39 -12.71
C ILE A 292 -11.40 25.58 -12.05
N ALA A 293 -11.48 26.75 -12.68
CA ALA A 293 -11.08 27.99 -12.04
C ALA A 293 -12.16 28.39 -11.01
N THR A 294 -11.91 28.16 -9.73
CA THR A 294 -12.74 28.72 -8.66
C THR A 294 -12.41 30.20 -8.51
N PHE A 295 -13.10 31.04 -9.24
CA PHE A 295 -13.08 32.48 -9.03
C PHE A 295 -14.25 32.84 -8.11
N PRO A 296 -14.03 33.45 -6.93
CA PRO A 296 -15.13 33.89 -6.10
C PRO A 296 -16.04 34.80 -6.89
N ALA A 297 -17.33 34.46 -7.02
CA ALA A 297 -18.28 35.21 -7.83
C ALA A 297 -18.35 36.71 -7.47
N ASN A 298 -18.07 37.07 -6.21
CA ASN A 298 -17.99 38.44 -5.71
C ASN A 298 -16.76 39.23 -6.20
N ARG A 299 -15.78 38.61 -6.85
CA ARG A 299 -14.61 39.24 -7.45
C ARG A 299 -14.71 39.38 -8.97
N ILE A 300 -15.81 38.95 -9.58
CA ILE A 300 -16.05 39.14 -11.02
C ILE A 300 -16.41 40.62 -11.22
N PRO A 301 -15.59 41.42 -11.92
CA PRO A 301 -15.95 42.81 -12.20
C PRO A 301 -17.18 42.85 -13.09
N ILE A 302 -18.33 43.26 -12.56
CA ILE A 302 -19.53 43.50 -13.34
C ILE A 302 -19.30 44.78 -14.13
N ARG A 303 -19.03 44.72 -15.42
CA ARG A 303 -19.11 45.88 -16.30
C ARG A 303 -20.58 46.32 -16.34
N ARG A 304 -20.90 47.39 -15.60
CA ARG A 304 -22.15 48.11 -15.85
C ARG A 304 -22.03 48.75 -17.23
N ARG A 305 -22.96 48.42 -18.14
CA ARG A 305 -23.17 49.13 -19.40
C ARG A 305 -23.80 50.46 -19.13
#